data_560cfd0e8954b1d9a289b9b28dbec857
#
_entry.id   560cfd0e8954b1d9a289b9b28dbec857
#
_cell.length_a   1.000
_cell.length_b   1.000
_cell.length_c   1.000
_cell.angle_alpha   90.00
_cell.angle_beta   90.00
_cell.angle_gamma   90.00
#
_symmetry.space_group_name_H-M   'P 1'
#
loop_
_entity.id
_entity.type
_entity.pdbx_description
1 polymer ?
#
loop_
_entity_poly.entity_id
_entity_poly.type
_entity_poly.pdbx_seq_one_letter_code
_entity_poly.pdbx_strand_id
1 'polypeptide(L)'
;MRKMITVKINGEERQYPQGATYEDVANDYQQEYENLIALAARDGKIRELFKKLTRDCEVTFFTLKDDVGNKTYVRSATMLFLKAVFDVYGREAAQSCRVEFAIGNGSYISPKEKINATEENAAKIRNRMRELVEAKTPFLKRSYSLDNAMELFRKEGMKDKEKLFLSLIHI
;
A
#
# COMPACT_ATOMS: atom_id res chain seq x y z
N MET A 1 -11.63 -27.31 18.27
CA MET A 1 -10.26 -27.29 17.65
C MET A 1 -10.24 -26.22 16.57
N ARG A 2 -9.23 -25.33 16.53
CA ARG A 2 -9.08 -24.40 15.40
C ARG A 2 -8.65 -25.20 14.17
N LYS A 3 -9.32 -25.00 13.04
CA LYS A 3 -8.97 -25.64 11.78
C LYS A 3 -7.56 -25.14 11.37
N MET A 4 -6.67 -26.10 11.06
CA MET A 4 -5.32 -25.78 10.55
C MET A 4 -5.35 -25.75 9.03
N ILE A 5 -4.50 -24.94 8.45
CA ILE A 5 -4.30 -24.78 7.01
C ILE A 5 -2.84 -25.16 6.72
N THR A 6 -2.64 -26.03 5.76
CA THR A 6 -1.32 -26.40 5.27
C THR A 6 -0.85 -25.41 4.21
N VAL A 7 0.30 -24.77 4.45
CA VAL A 7 0.95 -23.84 3.53
C VAL A 7 2.25 -24.46 3.06
N LYS A 8 2.41 -24.58 1.73
CA LYS A 8 3.62 -25.05 1.10
C LYS A 8 4.45 -23.87 0.60
N ILE A 9 5.72 -23.79 1.03
CA ILE A 9 6.66 -22.74 0.67
C ILE A 9 8.01 -23.37 0.37
N ASN A 10 8.60 -23.09 -0.79
CA ASN A 10 9.90 -23.63 -1.22
C ASN A 10 10.00 -25.17 -1.11
N GLY A 11 8.86 -25.88 -1.24
CA GLY A 11 8.80 -27.34 -1.10
C GLY A 11 8.54 -27.83 0.32
N GLU A 12 8.62 -27.00 1.34
CA GLU A 12 8.31 -27.33 2.73
C GLU A 12 6.84 -27.06 3.06
N GLU A 13 6.27 -27.91 3.91
CA GLU A 13 4.89 -27.74 4.40
C GLU A 13 4.89 -27.33 5.86
N ARG A 14 4.16 -26.26 6.18
CA ARG A 14 3.90 -25.80 7.56
C ARG A 14 2.42 -25.58 7.78
N GLN A 15 1.99 -25.75 9.03
CA GLN A 15 0.59 -25.59 9.41
C GLN A 15 0.36 -24.29 10.15
N TYR A 16 -0.63 -23.52 9.70
CA TYR A 16 -1.09 -22.27 10.29
C TYR A 16 -2.54 -22.35 10.71
N PRO A 17 -2.93 -21.65 11.78
CA PRO A 17 -4.34 -21.60 12.17
C PRO A 17 -5.15 -20.88 11.08
N GLN A 18 -6.37 -21.34 10.82
CA GLN A 18 -7.28 -20.65 9.91
C GLN A 18 -7.50 -19.21 10.36
N GLY A 19 -7.29 -18.27 9.45
CA GLY A 19 -7.39 -16.83 9.74
C GLY A 19 -6.05 -16.15 10.04
N ALA A 20 -4.93 -16.90 10.13
CA ALA A 20 -3.60 -16.33 10.04
C ALA A 20 -3.45 -15.55 8.73
N THR A 21 -2.65 -14.50 8.73
CA THR A 21 -2.40 -13.66 7.57
C THR A 21 -1.19 -14.16 6.78
N TYR A 22 -1.03 -13.72 5.54
CA TYR A 22 0.23 -13.93 4.81
C TYR A 22 1.41 -13.20 5.45
N GLU A 23 1.14 -12.14 6.26
CA GLU A 23 2.15 -11.43 7.05
C GLU A 23 2.69 -12.32 8.18
N ASP A 24 1.80 -13.06 8.88
CA ASP A 24 2.23 -14.02 9.90
C ASP A 24 3.17 -15.07 9.30
N VAL A 25 2.80 -15.59 8.11
CA VAL A 25 3.64 -16.56 7.39
C VAL A 25 4.94 -15.91 6.92
N ALA A 26 4.89 -14.69 6.36
CA ALA A 26 6.09 -13.97 5.88
C ALA A 26 7.08 -13.69 7.01
N ASN A 27 6.60 -13.37 8.22
CA ASN A 27 7.44 -13.14 9.39
C ASN A 27 8.25 -14.38 9.78
N ASP A 28 7.68 -15.58 9.67
CA ASP A 28 8.38 -16.83 9.95
C ASP A 28 9.50 -17.13 8.94
N TYR A 29 9.38 -16.60 7.73
CA TYR A 29 10.33 -16.84 6.64
C TYR A 29 11.23 -15.63 6.35
N GLN A 30 11.01 -14.46 6.96
CA GLN A 30 11.74 -13.22 6.64
C GLN A 30 13.26 -13.38 6.75
N GLN A 31 13.75 -14.21 7.67
CA GLN A 31 15.19 -14.43 7.86
C GLN A 31 15.84 -15.22 6.73
N GLU A 32 15.06 -15.93 5.93
CA GLU A 32 15.54 -16.65 4.74
C GLU A 32 15.71 -15.72 3.52
N TYR A 33 15.23 -14.49 3.61
CA TYR A 33 15.27 -13.49 2.55
C TYR A 33 16.14 -12.31 2.94
N GLU A 34 17.08 -11.95 2.08
CA GLU A 34 17.96 -10.78 2.27
C GLU A 34 17.16 -9.46 2.31
N ASN A 35 16.11 -9.37 1.50
CA ASN A 35 15.27 -8.17 1.37
C ASN A 35 13.91 -8.39 2.01
N LEU A 36 13.29 -7.28 2.45
CA LEU A 36 11.97 -7.29 3.05
C LEU A 36 10.93 -7.94 2.12
N ILE A 37 10.19 -8.92 2.63
CA ILE A 37 9.05 -9.51 1.94
C ILE A 37 7.93 -8.47 1.89
N ALA A 38 7.48 -8.11 0.69
CA ALA A 38 6.47 -7.07 0.47
C ALA A 38 5.10 -7.63 0.04
N LEU A 39 5.09 -8.79 -0.61
CA LEU A 39 3.88 -9.43 -1.12
C LEU A 39 4.01 -10.96 -1.06
N ALA A 40 2.86 -11.63 -1.10
CA ALA A 40 2.76 -13.06 -1.33
C ALA A 40 2.04 -13.35 -2.66
N ALA A 41 2.26 -14.53 -3.22
CA ALA A 41 1.33 -15.14 -4.18
C ALA A 41 0.77 -16.43 -3.56
N ARG A 42 -0.52 -16.63 -3.70
CA ARG A 42 -1.21 -17.88 -3.40
C ARG A 42 -1.59 -18.57 -4.70
N ASP A 43 -1.07 -19.75 -4.92
CA ASP A 43 -1.33 -20.52 -6.14
C ASP A 43 -1.11 -19.64 -7.40
N GLY A 44 -0.01 -18.89 -7.46
CA GLY A 44 0.34 -17.97 -8.54
C GLY A 44 -0.43 -16.62 -8.56
N LYS A 45 -1.40 -16.40 -7.66
CA LYS A 45 -2.18 -15.15 -7.60
C LYS A 45 -1.69 -14.25 -6.47
N ILE A 46 -1.29 -13.02 -6.81
CA ILE A 46 -0.79 -12.02 -5.85
C ILE A 46 -1.81 -11.74 -4.74
N ARG A 47 -1.29 -11.64 -3.52
CA ARG A 47 -2.03 -11.32 -2.29
C ARG A 47 -1.25 -10.29 -1.48
N GLU A 48 -2.00 -9.33 -0.93
CA GLU A 48 -1.45 -8.44 0.09
C GLU A 48 -1.21 -9.22 1.39
N LEU A 49 -0.15 -8.88 2.12
CA LEU A 49 0.28 -9.61 3.31
C LEU A 49 -0.78 -9.63 4.43
N PHE A 50 -1.61 -8.58 4.56
CA PHE A 50 -2.69 -8.52 5.55
C PHE A 50 -3.88 -9.47 5.26
N LYS A 51 -3.94 -10.08 4.08
CA LYS A 51 -5.00 -11.04 3.74
C LYS A 51 -4.84 -12.32 4.52
N LYS A 52 -6.00 -12.92 4.86
CA LYS A 52 -6.07 -14.16 5.65
C LYS A 52 -5.94 -15.41 4.79
N LEU A 53 -5.28 -16.41 5.35
CA LEU A 53 -5.32 -17.77 4.85
C LEU A 53 -6.73 -18.34 5.01
N THR A 54 -7.25 -18.95 3.96
CA THR A 54 -8.61 -19.49 3.94
C THR A 54 -8.68 -20.99 3.61
N ARG A 55 -7.63 -21.53 3.01
CA ARG A 55 -7.52 -22.94 2.58
C ARG A 55 -6.05 -23.31 2.41
N ASP A 56 -5.78 -24.61 2.31
CA ASP A 56 -4.48 -25.14 1.95
C ASP A 56 -4.03 -24.54 0.60
N CYS A 57 -2.76 -24.18 0.50
CA CYS A 57 -2.24 -23.47 -0.67
C CYS A 57 -0.72 -23.51 -0.74
N GLU A 58 -0.21 -23.24 -1.93
CA GLU A 58 1.18 -22.91 -2.15
C GLU A 58 1.38 -21.41 -2.09
N VAL A 59 2.43 -20.97 -1.36
CA VAL A 59 2.77 -19.55 -1.20
C VAL A 59 4.17 -19.30 -1.72
N THR A 60 4.30 -18.25 -2.52
CA THR A 60 5.58 -17.67 -2.97
C THR A 60 5.65 -16.24 -2.48
N PHE A 61 6.81 -15.81 -2.00
CA PHE A 61 7.02 -14.44 -1.55
C PHE A 61 7.73 -13.60 -2.61
N PHE A 62 7.38 -12.31 -2.62
CA PHE A 62 8.06 -11.27 -3.39
C PHE A 62 8.64 -10.23 -2.44
N THR A 63 9.91 -9.95 -2.62
CA THR A 63 10.67 -8.99 -1.82
C THR A 63 10.73 -7.62 -2.49
N LEU A 64 11.35 -6.65 -1.84
CA LEU A 64 11.61 -5.33 -2.43
C LEU A 64 12.55 -5.37 -3.64
N LYS A 65 13.31 -6.46 -3.83
CA LYS A 65 14.17 -6.66 -4.99
C LYS A 65 13.38 -7.06 -6.24
N ASP A 66 12.22 -7.69 -6.05
CA ASP A 66 11.33 -8.07 -7.14
C ASP A 66 10.54 -6.86 -7.64
N ASP A 67 10.34 -6.77 -8.96
CA ASP A 67 9.66 -5.64 -9.60
C ASP A 67 8.25 -5.37 -9.01
N VAL A 68 7.47 -6.42 -8.78
CA VAL A 68 6.12 -6.31 -8.20
C VAL A 68 6.16 -5.88 -6.72
N GLY A 69 7.12 -6.36 -5.96
CA GLY A 69 7.33 -5.98 -4.57
C GLY A 69 7.77 -4.53 -4.45
N ASN A 70 8.75 -4.12 -5.26
CA ASN A 70 9.22 -2.73 -5.33
C ASN A 70 8.10 -1.76 -5.71
N LYS A 71 7.33 -2.05 -6.75
CA LYS A 71 6.17 -1.23 -7.16
C LYS A 71 5.14 -1.09 -6.04
N THR A 72 4.91 -2.14 -5.26
CA THR A 72 3.99 -2.09 -4.12
C THR A 72 4.52 -1.21 -3.00
N TYR A 73 5.81 -1.31 -2.70
CA TYR A 73 6.48 -0.45 -1.73
C TYR A 73 6.42 1.03 -2.13
N VAL A 74 6.75 1.36 -3.39
CA VAL A 74 6.70 2.73 -3.90
C VAL A 74 5.29 3.31 -3.81
N ARG A 75 4.25 2.54 -4.13
CA ARG A 75 2.84 2.98 -3.96
C ARG A 75 2.51 3.28 -2.49
N SER A 76 2.94 2.43 -1.57
CA SER A 76 2.71 2.62 -0.14
C SER A 76 3.47 3.85 0.38
N ALA A 77 4.72 4.03 -0.04
CA ALA A 77 5.52 5.21 0.30
C ALA A 77 4.89 6.51 -0.24
N THR A 78 4.34 6.47 -1.45
CA THR A 78 3.60 7.61 -2.03
C THR A 78 2.35 7.95 -1.21
N MET A 79 1.59 6.95 -0.78
CA MET A 79 0.41 7.19 0.10
C MET A 79 0.82 7.76 1.45
N LEU A 80 1.91 7.26 2.04
CA LEU A 80 2.48 7.78 3.28
C LEU A 80 2.90 9.24 3.12
N PHE A 81 3.58 9.58 2.01
CA PHE A 81 3.95 10.94 1.68
C PHE A 81 2.73 11.87 1.59
N LEU A 82 1.70 11.47 0.83
CA LEU A 82 0.47 12.27 0.70
C LEU A 82 -0.24 12.44 2.04
N LYS A 83 -0.24 11.44 2.90
CA LYS A 83 -0.77 11.53 4.27
C LYS A 83 0.04 12.53 5.11
N ALA A 84 1.36 12.49 5.03
CA ALA A 84 2.22 13.44 5.74
C ALA A 84 2.00 14.88 5.23
N VAL A 85 1.88 15.09 3.91
CA VAL A 85 1.51 16.39 3.34
C VAL A 85 0.15 16.86 3.86
N PHE A 86 -0.83 15.98 3.89
CA PHE A 86 -2.15 16.30 4.44
C PHE A 86 -2.08 16.75 5.90
N ASP A 87 -1.29 16.05 6.73
CA ASP A 87 -1.17 16.35 8.15
C ASP A 87 -0.45 17.68 8.41
N VAL A 88 0.53 18.03 7.59
CA VAL A 88 1.36 19.23 7.77
C VAL A 88 0.74 20.46 7.09
N TYR A 89 0.19 20.31 5.90
CA TYR A 89 -0.25 21.44 5.04
C TYR A 89 -1.75 21.42 4.71
N GLY A 90 -2.46 20.41 5.17
CA GLY A 90 -3.90 20.30 4.98
C GLY A 90 -4.32 19.66 3.66
N ARG A 91 -5.63 19.58 3.48
CA ARG A 91 -6.29 18.87 2.37
C ARG A 91 -5.93 19.43 0.99
N GLU A 92 -5.99 20.76 0.81
CA GLU A 92 -5.75 21.39 -0.48
C GLU A 92 -4.33 21.12 -0.99
N ALA A 93 -3.35 21.19 -0.10
CA ALA A 93 -1.96 20.90 -0.43
C ALA A 93 -1.79 19.43 -0.86
N ALA A 94 -2.37 18.49 -0.12
CA ALA A 94 -2.30 17.06 -0.47
C ALA A 94 -3.00 16.75 -1.82
N GLN A 95 -4.14 17.37 -2.09
CA GLN A 95 -4.86 17.22 -3.37
C GLN A 95 -4.14 17.88 -4.55
N SER A 96 -3.31 18.91 -4.29
CA SER A 96 -2.50 19.56 -5.33
C SER A 96 -1.26 18.74 -5.73
N CYS A 97 -0.78 17.85 -4.85
CA CYS A 97 0.38 17.02 -5.14
C CYS A 97 0.09 16.03 -6.27
N ARG A 98 0.96 16.04 -7.28
CA ARG A 98 0.91 15.06 -8.38
C ARG A 98 2.19 14.25 -8.42
N VAL A 99 2.05 12.94 -8.52
CA VAL A 99 3.16 12.06 -8.86
C VAL A 99 3.27 12.07 -10.38
N GLU A 100 4.31 12.74 -10.89
CA GLU A 100 4.45 13.00 -12.32
C GLU A 100 5.16 11.84 -13.02
N PHE A 101 6.40 11.58 -12.68
CA PHE A 101 7.22 10.54 -13.31
C PHE A 101 8.31 10.01 -12.38
N ALA A 102 8.88 8.86 -12.74
CA ALA A 102 10.02 8.29 -12.05
C ALA A 102 11.34 8.82 -12.62
N ILE A 103 12.29 9.15 -11.74
CA ILE A 103 13.67 9.54 -12.10
C ILE A 103 14.60 8.57 -11.38
N GLY A 104 15.21 7.64 -12.12
CA GLY A 104 16.03 6.58 -11.52
C GLY A 104 15.21 5.81 -10.49
N ASN A 105 15.68 5.75 -9.25
CA ASN A 105 15.01 5.07 -8.13
C ASN A 105 14.02 5.98 -7.36
N GLY A 106 13.82 7.23 -7.79
CA GLY A 106 12.94 8.18 -7.15
C GLY A 106 11.70 8.52 -7.97
N SER A 107 10.76 9.23 -7.36
CA SER A 107 9.60 9.78 -8.03
C SER A 107 9.60 11.30 -7.91
N TYR A 108 9.37 11.98 -9.03
CA TYR A 108 9.14 13.42 -9.02
C TYR A 108 7.70 13.71 -8.63
N ILE A 109 7.53 14.49 -7.56
CA ILE A 109 6.22 14.90 -7.05
C ILE A 109 6.14 16.43 -7.13
N SER A 110 5.14 16.94 -7.86
CA SER A 110 4.89 18.36 -8.00
C SER A 110 3.80 18.80 -7.01
N PRO A 111 4.08 19.78 -6.12
CA PRO A 111 3.10 20.28 -5.15
C PRO A 111 2.22 21.42 -5.69
N LYS A 112 2.29 21.75 -6.99
CA LYS A 112 1.48 22.78 -7.68
C LYS A 112 1.25 24.06 -6.86
N GLU A 113 2.31 24.81 -6.60
CA GLU A 113 2.28 26.13 -5.95
C GLU A 113 1.73 26.20 -4.52
N LYS A 114 1.22 25.09 -3.96
CA LYS A 114 0.71 25.06 -2.59
C LYS A 114 1.79 24.83 -1.53
N ILE A 115 2.92 24.27 -1.92
CA ILE A 115 4.07 24.03 -1.04
C ILE A 115 5.33 24.41 -1.79
N ASN A 116 6.10 25.34 -1.25
CA ASN A 116 7.41 25.68 -1.81
C ASN A 116 8.37 24.50 -1.60
N ALA A 117 9.10 24.14 -2.66
CA ALA A 117 10.10 23.07 -2.62
C ALA A 117 11.38 23.55 -1.91
N THR A 118 11.31 23.72 -0.60
CA THR A 118 12.44 24.10 0.25
C THR A 118 12.86 22.92 1.12
N GLU A 119 14.13 22.89 1.56
CA GLU A 119 14.62 21.85 2.46
C GLU A 119 13.84 21.84 3.79
N GLU A 120 13.43 23.01 4.28
CA GLU A 120 12.62 23.12 5.49
C GLU A 120 11.28 22.39 5.34
N ASN A 121 10.58 22.61 4.21
CA ASN A 121 9.29 21.93 3.95
C ASN A 121 9.47 20.44 3.72
N ALA A 122 10.54 20.06 3.01
CA ALA A 122 10.90 18.65 2.84
C ALA A 122 11.19 17.97 4.19
N ALA A 123 11.89 18.65 5.09
CA ALA A 123 12.19 18.15 6.43
C ALA A 123 10.92 17.96 7.27
N LYS A 124 9.97 18.89 7.24
CA LYS A 124 8.67 18.77 7.94
C LYS A 124 7.90 17.53 7.47
N ILE A 125 7.80 17.34 6.16
CA ILE A 125 7.12 16.17 5.58
C ILE A 125 7.85 14.88 5.97
N ARG A 126 9.19 14.85 5.83
CA ARG A 126 10.02 13.69 6.18
C ARG A 126 9.85 13.29 7.64
N ASN A 127 9.85 14.26 8.56
CA ASN A 127 9.66 14.00 9.99
C ASN A 127 8.26 13.44 10.25
N ARG A 128 7.23 14.00 9.61
CA ARG A 128 5.88 13.48 9.75
C ARG A 128 5.74 12.06 9.20
N MET A 129 6.39 11.74 8.10
CA MET A 129 6.45 10.37 7.58
C MET A 129 7.07 9.40 8.60
N ARG A 130 8.19 9.79 9.24
CA ARG A 130 8.84 8.97 10.28
C ARG A 130 7.92 8.73 11.48
N GLU A 131 7.27 9.78 11.98
CA GLU A 131 6.30 9.64 13.08
C GLU A 131 5.19 8.65 12.74
N LEU A 132 4.63 8.68 11.52
CA LEU A 132 3.59 7.76 11.07
C LEU A 132 4.10 6.31 11.00
N VAL A 133 5.36 6.10 10.59
CA VAL A 133 6.00 4.78 10.56
C VAL A 133 6.27 4.27 11.98
N GLU A 134 6.84 5.10 12.85
CA GLU A 134 7.13 4.74 14.24
C GLU A 134 5.86 4.42 15.03
N ALA A 135 4.78 5.17 14.76
CA ALA A 135 3.45 4.89 15.31
C ALA A 135 2.79 3.63 14.71
N LYS A 136 3.42 2.95 13.74
CA LYS A 136 2.88 1.80 13.03
C LYS A 136 1.46 2.06 12.49
N THR A 137 1.22 3.25 11.95
CA THR A 137 -0.08 3.67 11.44
C THR A 137 -0.52 2.75 10.30
N PRO A 138 -1.65 2.02 10.42
CA PRO A 138 -2.05 1.03 9.44
C PRO A 138 -2.64 1.67 8.18
N PHE A 139 -2.41 1.03 7.02
CA PHE A 139 -3.17 1.29 5.80
C PHE A 139 -4.50 0.54 5.85
N LEU A 140 -5.61 1.27 5.94
CA LEU A 140 -6.94 0.68 5.99
C LEU A 140 -7.54 0.61 4.58
N LYS A 141 -7.80 -0.60 4.11
CA LYS A 141 -8.51 -0.84 2.83
C LYS A 141 -9.99 -0.99 3.09
N ARG A 142 -10.81 -0.19 2.42
CA ARG A 142 -12.27 -0.28 2.45
C ARG A 142 -12.81 -0.46 1.04
N SER A 143 -13.85 -1.27 0.90
CA SER A 143 -14.59 -1.43 -0.35
C SER A 143 -15.92 -0.70 -0.23
N TYR A 144 -16.28 0.04 -1.27
CA TYR A 144 -17.54 0.75 -1.38
C TYR A 144 -18.29 0.27 -2.62
N SER A 145 -19.61 0.33 -2.59
CA SER A 145 -20.39 0.28 -3.82
C SER A 145 -20.06 1.50 -4.68
N LEU A 146 -20.35 1.41 -5.97
CA LEU A 146 -20.06 2.50 -6.90
C LEU A 146 -20.74 3.81 -6.45
N ASP A 147 -22.03 3.74 -6.10
CA ASP A 147 -22.82 4.91 -5.66
C ASP A 147 -22.22 5.55 -4.40
N ASN A 148 -21.86 4.73 -3.41
CA ASN A 148 -21.26 5.23 -2.18
C ASN A 148 -19.86 5.83 -2.43
N ALA A 149 -19.09 5.26 -3.37
CA ALA A 149 -17.80 5.82 -3.77
C ALA A 149 -17.96 7.18 -4.46
N MET A 150 -18.96 7.32 -5.33
CA MET A 150 -19.28 8.57 -6.02
C MET A 150 -19.74 9.65 -5.04
N GLU A 151 -20.61 9.30 -4.09
CA GLU A 151 -21.02 10.22 -3.04
C GLU A 151 -19.85 10.69 -2.18
N LEU A 152 -18.95 9.77 -1.81
CA LEU A 152 -17.71 10.08 -1.09
C LEU A 152 -16.85 11.07 -1.87
N PHE A 153 -16.61 10.83 -3.17
CA PHE A 153 -15.82 11.73 -4.01
C PHE A 153 -16.43 13.13 -4.12
N ARG A 154 -17.76 13.24 -4.25
CA ARG A 154 -18.46 14.54 -4.23
C ARG A 154 -18.29 15.26 -2.91
N LYS A 155 -18.53 14.57 -1.80
CA LYS A 155 -18.39 15.11 -0.45
C LYS A 155 -16.95 15.59 -0.17
N GLU A 156 -15.97 14.85 -0.68
CA GLU A 156 -14.56 15.16 -0.50
C GLU A 156 -14.01 16.13 -1.57
N GLY A 157 -14.84 16.60 -2.52
CA GLY A 157 -14.44 17.53 -3.57
C GLY A 157 -13.46 16.95 -4.60
N MET A 158 -13.40 15.64 -4.72
CA MET A 158 -12.48 14.91 -5.63
C MET A 158 -13.06 14.81 -7.05
N LYS A 159 -13.24 15.94 -7.73
CA LYS A 159 -13.87 16.03 -9.06
C LYS A 159 -13.20 15.20 -10.15
N ASP A 160 -11.88 15.05 -10.09
CA ASP A 160 -11.09 14.22 -11.00
C ASP A 160 -11.41 12.72 -10.83
N LYS A 161 -11.59 12.26 -9.59
CA LYS A 161 -11.99 10.90 -9.28
C LYS A 161 -13.44 10.64 -9.71
N GLU A 162 -14.35 11.58 -9.43
CA GLU A 162 -15.73 11.49 -9.87
C GLU A 162 -15.81 11.34 -11.40
N LYS A 163 -15.11 12.18 -12.15
CA LYS A 163 -15.06 12.09 -13.62
C LYS A 163 -14.51 10.76 -14.11
N LEU A 164 -13.42 10.27 -13.50
CA LEU A 164 -12.82 8.99 -13.86
C LEU A 164 -13.82 7.84 -13.67
N PHE A 165 -14.50 7.79 -12.53
CA PHE A 165 -15.46 6.73 -12.26
C PHE A 165 -16.69 6.81 -13.17
N LEU A 166 -17.19 8.01 -13.49
CA LEU A 166 -18.24 8.18 -14.48
C LEU A 166 -17.86 7.64 -15.86
N SER A 167 -16.61 7.85 -16.28
CA SER A 167 -16.13 7.33 -17.56
C SER A 167 -16.04 5.80 -17.61
N LEU A 168 -15.80 5.16 -16.46
CA LEU A 168 -15.72 3.68 -16.34
C LEU A 168 -17.11 3.02 -16.38
N ILE A 169 -18.18 3.73 -16.02
CA ILE A 169 -19.56 3.21 -16.02
C ILE A 169 -20.08 3.09 -17.47
N HIS A 170 -19.56 3.88 -18.39
CA HIS A 170 -20.03 3.92 -19.80
C HIS A 170 -19.23 2.99 -20.73
N ILE A 171 -18.32 2.17 -20.21
CA ILE A 171 -17.61 1.12 -20.93
C ILE A 171 -18.26 -0.23 -20.65
#